data_6b4a25aa6bdba95ba6112491d729a84a
#
_entry.id   6b4a25aa6bdba95ba6112491d729a84a
#
_cell.length_a   1.000
_cell.length_b   1.000
_cell.length_c   1.000
_cell.angle_alpha   90.00
_cell.angle_beta   90.00
_cell.angle_gamma   90.00
#
_symmetry.space_group_name_H-M   'P 1'
#
loop_
_entity.id
_entity.type
_entity.pdbx_description
1 polymer ?
#
loop_
_entity_poly.entity_id
_entity_poly.type
_entity_poly.pdbx_seq_one_letter_code
_entity_poly.pdbx_strand_id
1 'polypeptide(L)'
;MSEELDLLVAGSGIAGLTAAVRAASHGLRVGVVTKGTIAQTATGWAQGGVAAVLGNISDDTEAQHESDTLKAGVGLCDEDAVHVLVHEGPIRVRELIALGAHFDRDPDGTLQLAREGGHSHARVVHAGGAATGAEIERALVAATGRTAAAVHEHVFARDLLVSGGRCRGLVLRDANGERVVRARHVLLATGGAGQLFSLTTNPLEATGDGVAMALRAGVAVADVEFMQFHPTALAVDRMPRPLLSEALRGDGALLRNAQGDRFVNELEPRDIVSRAITAQMIESGLDHVFLDVRPIHDFALRFPSLAGILAGVGLDPTRDLLPVAPAAHYLSGGVVTDLDGATEMAGLWAAGEVSCSGVHGANRLASNSLLDGLVFGARVVDAIVAGKDAAEPTGAMRSLTGRGGWSSVQVSSNGGLDIDKADLDRAAMQRALTEHAGVLRSDDSLLEAEEAVARVHVSPDDDELRNLVSVAEALVQAAIAREESRGAHARVDFPDRDDGDFRLRIVVRG
;
A
#
# COMPACT_ATOMS: atom_id res chain seq x y z
N MET A 1 -31.99 17.39 -12.26
CA MET A 1 -31.62 16.21 -11.47
C MET A 1 -30.35 15.66 -12.13
N SER A 2 -29.20 15.70 -11.45
CA SER A 2 -27.99 15.01 -11.97
C SER A 2 -28.32 13.52 -12.05
N GLU A 3 -28.15 12.93 -13.21
CA GLU A 3 -28.36 11.49 -13.36
C GLU A 3 -27.41 10.74 -12.40
N GLU A 4 -27.96 9.72 -11.72
CA GLU A 4 -27.19 8.88 -10.80
C GLU A 4 -26.09 8.13 -11.57
N LEU A 5 -24.85 8.15 -11.07
CA LEU A 5 -23.75 7.40 -11.67
C LEU A 5 -23.96 5.89 -11.44
N ASP A 6 -23.45 5.08 -12.39
CA ASP A 6 -23.43 3.63 -12.18
C ASP A 6 -22.24 3.26 -11.28
N LEU A 7 -21.07 3.91 -11.45
CA LEU A 7 -19.88 3.74 -10.62
C LEU A 7 -19.23 5.09 -10.28
N LEU A 8 -18.99 5.33 -9.00
CA LEU A 8 -18.19 6.45 -8.51
C LEU A 8 -16.91 5.92 -7.87
N VAL A 9 -15.76 6.32 -8.43
CA VAL A 9 -14.42 5.88 -7.98
C VAL A 9 -13.79 6.99 -7.16
N ALA A 10 -13.37 6.68 -5.93
CA ALA A 10 -12.55 7.55 -5.09
C ALA A 10 -11.08 7.15 -5.19
N GLY A 11 -10.27 8.00 -5.83
CA GLY A 11 -8.85 7.79 -6.09
C GLY A 11 -8.54 7.49 -7.56
N SER A 12 -7.46 8.09 -8.06
CA SER A 12 -6.98 8.00 -9.44
C SER A 12 -5.69 7.18 -9.59
N GLY A 13 -5.34 6.35 -8.58
CA GLY A 13 -4.24 5.39 -8.67
C GLY A 13 -4.55 4.23 -9.62
N ILE A 14 -3.62 3.29 -9.71
CA ILE A 14 -3.69 2.15 -10.65
C ILE A 14 -5.02 1.38 -10.54
N ALA A 15 -5.52 1.09 -9.34
CA ALA A 15 -6.79 0.37 -9.16
C ALA A 15 -7.98 1.20 -9.65
N GLY A 16 -8.03 2.48 -9.28
CA GLY A 16 -9.13 3.38 -9.65
C GLY A 16 -9.23 3.62 -11.15
N LEU A 17 -8.10 3.93 -11.82
CA LEU A 17 -8.11 4.17 -13.27
C LEU A 17 -8.31 2.89 -14.08
N THR A 18 -7.79 1.74 -13.62
CA THR A 18 -8.09 0.44 -14.25
C THR A 18 -9.60 0.17 -14.21
N ALA A 19 -10.24 0.37 -13.05
CA ALA A 19 -11.68 0.22 -12.91
C ALA A 19 -12.46 1.24 -13.78
N ALA A 20 -12.04 2.50 -13.78
CA ALA A 20 -12.72 3.54 -14.55
C ALA A 20 -12.69 3.28 -16.06
N VAL A 21 -11.52 2.92 -16.62
CA VAL A 21 -11.36 2.58 -18.05
C VAL A 21 -12.20 1.36 -18.40
N ARG A 22 -12.16 0.30 -17.58
CA ARG A 22 -12.92 -0.92 -17.81
C ARG A 22 -14.44 -0.67 -17.70
N ALA A 23 -14.91 0.03 -16.69
CA ALA A 23 -16.33 0.35 -16.52
C ALA A 23 -16.87 1.19 -17.69
N ALA A 24 -16.14 2.20 -18.13
CA ALA A 24 -16.50 3.00 -19.28
C ALA A 24 -16.54 2.18 -20.57
N SER A 25 -15.66 1.18 -20.74
CA SER A 25 -15.70 0.27 -21.90
C SER A 25 -16.95 -0.63 -21.93
N HIS A 26 -17.55 -0.90 -20.77
CA HIS A 26 -18.84 -1.59 -20.64
C HIS A 26 -20.05 -0.64 -20.73
N GLY A 27 -19.83 0.64 -21.04
CA GLY A 27 -20.91 1.64 -21.20
C GLY A 27 -21.51 2.14 -19.88
N LEU A 28 -20.86 1.89 -18.73
CA LEU A 28 -21.30 2.44 -17.44
C LEU A 28 -21.01 3.94 -17.36
N ARG A 29 -21.87 4.69 -16.66
CA ARG A 29 -21.65 6.10 -16.32
C ARG A 29 -20.69 6.17 -15.13
N VAL A 30 -19.45 6.61 -15.38
CA VAL A 30 -18.36 6.59 -14.42
C VAL A 30 -17.98 8.01 -14.02
N GLY A 31 -17.88 8.24 -12.69
CA GLY A 31 -17.22 9.42 -12.13
C GLY A 31 -15.94 8.98 -11.37
N VAL A 32 -14.85 9.72 -11.56
CA VAL A 32 -13.62 9.56 -10.78
C VAL A 32 -13.39 10.85 -10.00
N VAL A 33 -13.16 10.75 -8.69
CA VAL A 33 -12.81 11.89 -7.84
C VAL A 33 -11.40 11.68 -7.27
N THR A 34 -10.59 12.71 -7.31
CA THR A 34 -9.23 12.70 -6.75
C THR A 34 -8.92 14.02 -6.07
N LYS A 35 -8.28 13.98 -4.89
CA LYS A 35 -7.97 15.18 -4.09
C LYS A 35 -6.85 16.03 -4.66
N GLY A 36 -5.95 15.43 -5.46
CA GLY A 36 -4.95 16.13 -6.26
C GLY A 36 -5.33 16.17 -7.73
N THR A 37 -4.34 16.22 -8.61
CA THR A 37 -4.54 15.97 -10.04
C THR A 37 -4.63 14.46 -10.31
N ILE A 38 -5.15 14.09 -11.49
CA ILE A 38 -5.33 12.68 -11.89
C ILE A 38 -4.00 11.89 -11.87
N ALA A 39 -2.88 12.56 -12.13
CA ALA A 39 -1.54 11.99 -12.17
C ALA A 39 -0.75 12.17 -10.84
N GLN A 40 -1.37 12.67 -9.78
CA GLN A 40 -0.72 12.89 -8.49
C GLN A 40 -1.10 11.75 -7.54
N THR A 41 -0.48 10.59 -7.75
CA THR A 41 -0.82 9.36 -7.01
C THR A 41 0.43 8.60 -6.56
N ALA A 42 0.27 7.70 -5.57
CA ALA A 42 1.34 6.80 -5.15
C ALA A 42 1.82 5.87 -6.29
N THR A 43 0.96 5.61 -7.30
CA THR A 43 1.33 4.82 -8.49
C THR A 43 2.52 5.42 -9.21
N GLY A 44 2.50 6.73 -9.49
CA GLY A 44 3.60 7.42 -10.20
C GLY A 44 4.95 7.40 -9.47
N TRP A 45 4.93 7.18 -8.15
CA TRP A 45 6.14 7.10 -7.32
C TRP A 45 6.73 5.69 -7.25
N ALA A 46 6.02 4.66 -7.73
CA ALA A 46 6.48 3.29 -7.68
C ALA A 46 7.69 3.08 -8.61
N GLN A 47 8.85 2.78 -8.02
CA GLN A 47 10.13 2.59 -8.72
C GLN A 47 10.34 1.15 -9.18
N GLY A 48 9.81 0.17 -8.43
CA GLY A 48 9.89 -1.25 -8.77
C GLY A 48 9.14 -1.57 -10.07
N GLY A 49 8.59 -2.77 -10.14
CA GLY A 49 7.86 -3.18 -11.32
C GLY A 49 6.52 -3.83 -11.01
N VAL A 50 6.03 -4.60 -11.96
CA VAL A 50 4.86 -5.44 -11.83
C VAL A 50 5.28 -6.90 -11.96
N ALA A 51 5.05 -7.69 -10.91
CA ALA A 51 5.40 -9.11 -10.92
C ALA A 51 4.34 -9.91 -11.70
N ALA A 52 4.74 -10.58 -12.78
CA ALA A 52 3.84 -11.43 -13.54
C ALA A 52 4.59 -12.52 -14.32
N VAL A 53 4.05 -13.73 -14.37
CA VAL A 53 4.61 -14.86 -15.14
C VAL A 53 4.19 -14.73 -16.60
N LEU A 54 5.03 -14.13 -17.43
CA LEU A 54 4.71 -13.81 -18.83
C LEU A 54 5.18 -14.85 -19.85
N GLY A 55 5.80 -15.94 -19.37
CA GLY A 55 6.31 -17.01 -20.23
C GLY A 55 7.66 -16.72 -20.88
N ASN A 56 8.38 -15.66 -20.47
CA ASN A 56 9.69 -15.29 -21.02
C ASN A 56 10.83 -16.16 -20.45
N ILE A 57 10.60 -16.79 -19.29
CA ILE A 57 11.56 -17.64 -18.59
C ILE A 57 10.96 -19.04 -18.50
N SER A 58 11.69 -20.04 -18.99
CA SER A 58 11.17 -21.40 -19.18
C SER A 58 10.90 -22.17 -17.88
N ASP A 59 11.52 -21.75 -16.78
CA ASP A 59 11.42 -22.41 -15.47
C ASP A 59 10.60 -21.62 -14.44
N ASP A 60 10.10 -20.42 -14.79
CA ASP A 60 9.17 -19.67 -13.94
C ASP A 60 7.72 -20.08 -14.20
N THR A 61 6.97 -20.31 -13.14
CA THR A 61 5.57 -20.74 -13.20
C THR A 61 4.68 -19.94 -12.24
N GLU A 62 3.38 -19.91 -12.52
CA GLU A 62 2.38 -19.32 -11.62
C GLU A 62 2.46 -19.95 -10.22
N ALA A 63 2.62 -21.28 -10.12
CA ALA A 63 2.77 -21.96 -8.83
C ALA A 63 4.00 -21.49 -8.03
N GLN A 64 5.09 -21.12 -8.69
CA GLN A 64 6.26 -20.53 -8.03
C GLN A 64 5.98 -19.10 -7.55
N HIS A 65 5.26 -18.29 -8.34
CA HIS A 65 4.85 -16.96 -7.91
C HIS A 65 3.86 -17.03 -6.73
N GLU A 66 2.91 -17.97 -6.74
CA GLU A 66 2.02 -18.24 -5.61
C GLU A 66 2.82 -18.62 -4.36
N SER A 67 3.75 -19.57 -4.48
CA SER A 67 4.60 -20.02 -3.38
C SER A 67 5.42 -18.88 -2.76
N ASP A 68 6.03 -18.03 -3.60
CA ASP A 68 6.79 -16.86 -3.15
C ASP A 68 5.87 -15.85 -2.41
N THR A 69 4.66 -15.63 -2.91
CA THR A 69 3.66 -14.72 -2.30
C THR A 69 3.17 -15.25 -0.96
N LEU A 70 2.80 -16.54 -0.89
CA LEU A 70 2.37 -17.18 0.37
C LEU A 70 3.47 -17.18 1.43
N LYS A 71 4.72 -17.42 1.01
CA LYS A 71 5.89 -17.38 1.89
C LYS A 71 6.10 -15.96 2.45
N ALA A 72 6.03 -14.94 1.60
CA ALA A 72 6.18 -13.54 2.01
C ALA A 72 5.08 -13.09 2.98
N GLY A 73 3.86 -13.56 2.82
CA GLY A 73 2.71 -13.21 3.66
C GLY A 73 2.65 -13.93 5.02
N VAL A 74 3.65 -14.76 5.32
CA VAL A 74 3.90 -15.37 6.65
C VAL A 74 2.67 -16.07 7.24
N GLY A 75 1.93 -16.82 6.38
CA GLY A 75 0.81 -17.68 6.78
C GLY A 75 -0.52 -16.97 6.99
N LEU A 76 -0.65 -15.68 6.65
CA LEU A 76 -1.92 -14.94 6.70
C LEU A 76 -2.51 -14.60 5.32
N CYS A 77 -1.90 -15.05 4.22
CA CYS A 77 -2.53 -14.94 2.91
C CYS A 77 -3.79 -15.81 2.84
N ASP A 78 -4.80 -15.36 2.11
CA ASP A 78 -5.86 -16.22 1.59
C ASP A 78 -5.35 -16.85 0.28
N GLU A 79 -5.29 -18.18 0.22
CA GLU A 79 -4.70 -18.90 -0.92
C GLU A 79 -5.46 -18.64 -2.23
N ASP A 80 -6.80 -18.54 -2.16
CA ASP A 80 -7.62 -18.25 -3.35
C ASP A 80 -7.36 -16.82 -3.86
N ALA A 81 -7.14 -15.86 -2.94
CA ALA A 81 -6.80 -14.48 -3.34
C ALA A 81 -5.42 -14.40 -4.02
N VAL A 82 -4.44 -15.15 -3.52
CA VAL A 82 -3.12 -15.27 -4.15
C VAL A 82 -3.22 -15.94 -5.51
N HIS A 83 -3.99 -17.03 -5.61
CA HIS A 83 -4.24 -17.72 -6.88
C HIS A 83 -4.85 -16.77 -7.93
N VAL A 84 -5.89 -16.01 -7.56
CA VAL A 84 -6.53 -15.02 -8.44
C VAL A 84 -5.51 -13.98 -8.90
N LEU A 85 -4.72 -13.41 -7.97
CA LEU A 85 -3.70 -12.41 -8.31
C LEU A 85 -2.72 -12.93 -9.37
N VAL A 86 -2.18 -14.12 -9.13
CA VAL A 86 -1.11 -14.71 -9.95
C VAL A 86 -1.63 -15.18 -11.30
N HIS A 87 -2.82 -15.80 -11.34
CA HIS A 87 -3.42 -16.31 -12.56
C HIS A 87 -3.93 -15.20 -13.49
N GLU A 88 -4.58 -14.16 -12.95
CA GLU A 88 -5.08 -13.05 -13.76
C GLU A 88 -3.99 -12.01 -14.07
N GLY A 89 -2.95 -11.94 -13.25
CA GLY A 89 -1.88 -10.96 -13.38
C GLY A 89 -1.29 -10.83 -14.79
N PRO A 90 -0.85 -11.93 -15.44
CA PRO A 90 -0.32 -11.90 -16.79
C PRO A 90 -1.31 -11.33 -17.83
N ILE A 91 -2.60 -11.58 -17.64
CA ILE A 91 -3.66 -11.04 -18.51
C ILE A 91 -3.71 -9.53 -18.37
N ARG A 92 -3.75 -9.03 -17.11
CA ARG A 92 -3.86 -7.59 -16.81
C ARG A 92 -2.63 -6.82 -17.27
N VAL A 93 -1.42 -7.39 -17.16
CA VAL A 93 -0.21 -6.77 -17.70
C VAL A 93 -0.27 -6.64 -19.22
N ARG A 94 -0.76 -7.68 -19.92
CA ARG A 94 -0.95 -7.59 -21.38
C ARG A 94 -2.02 -6.58 -21.78
N GLU A 95 -3.12 -6.48 -21.02
CA GLU A 95 -4.15 -5.42 -21.22
C GLU A 95 -3.55 -4.03 -21.05
N LEU A 96 -2.71 -3.83 -20.03
CA LEU A 96 -2.04 -2.56 -19.77
C LEU A 96 -1.08 -2.18 -20.93
N ILE A 97 -0.33 -3.14 -21.47
CA ILE A 97 0.49 -2.93 -22.67
C ILE A 97 -0.40 -2.54 -23.85
N ALA A 98 -1.54 -3.20 -24.06
CA ALA A 98 -2.49 -2.87 -25.14
C ALA A 98 -3.11 -1.47 -24.95
N LEU A 99 -3.24 -0.98 -23.72
CA LEU A 99 -3.67 0.40 -23.42
C LEU A 99 -2.58 1.43 -23.71
N GLY A 100 -1.34 1.01 -23.97
CA GLY A 100 -0.23 1.86 -24.40
C GLY A 100 0.85 2.06 -23.34
N ALA A 101 0.98 1.15 -22.37
CA ALA A 101 2.14 1.14 -21.47
C ALA A 101 3.37 0.55 -22.17
N HIS A 102 4.53 1.19 -21.98
CA HIS A 102 5.81 0.80 -22.55
C HIS A 102 6.74 0.29 -21.45
N PHE A 103 7.01 -1.01 -21.45
CA PHE A 103 8.00 -1.63 -20.58
C PHE A 103 9.31 -1.85 -21.32
N ASP A 104 10.41 -1.93 -20.56
CA ASP A 104 11.75 -2.13 -21.09
C ASP A 104 11.84 -3.48 -21.83
N ARG A 105 12.56 -3.47 -22.98
CA ARG A 105 12.68 -4.64 -23.84
C ARG A 105 14.14 -4.83 -24.29
N ASP A 106 14.50 -6.08 -24.47
CA ASP A 106 15.73 -6.46 -25.14
C ASP A 106 15.68 -6.12 -26.65
N PRO A 107 16.85 -6.11 -27.33
CA PRO A 107 16.92 -5.80 -28.76
C PRO A 107 16.07 -6.72 -29.66
N ASP A 108 15.73 -7.91 -29.21
CA ASP A 108 14.84 -8.86 -29.90
C ASP A 108 13.34 -8.59 -29.65
N GLY A 109 13.02 -7.59 -28.82
CA GLY A 109 11.66 -7.19 -28.47
C GLY A 109 11.07 -7.94 -27.27
N THR A 110 11.80 -8.87 -26.66
CA THR A 110 11.38 -9.56 -25.42
C THR A 110 11.36 -8.57 -24.23
N LEU A 111 10.37 -8.71 -23.34
CA LEU A 111 10.31 -7.90 -22.13
C LEU A 111 11.49 -8.21 -21.21
N GLN A 112 12.16 -7.18 -20.73
CA GLN A 112 13.17 -7.33 -19.67
C GLN A 112 12.50 -7.62 -18.33
N LEU A 113 13.04 -8.59 -17.60
CA LEU A 113 12.54 -8.99 -16.29
C LEU A 113 13.62 -8.83 -15.23
N ALA A 114 13.26 -8.19 -14.12
CA ALA A 114 14.10 -8.09 -12.94
C ALA A 114 13.71 -9.13 -11.88
N ARG A 115 14.66 -9.48 -11.01
CA ARG A 115 14.41 -10.25 -9.80
C ARG A 115 14.51 -9.33 -8.59
N GLU A 116 13.46 -9.30 -7.78
CA GLU A 116 13.43 -8.54 -6.53
C GLU A 116 13.45 -9.48 -5.32
N GLY A 117 13.67 -8.94 -4.12
CA GLY A 117 13.72 -9.71 -2.88
C GLY A 117 12.45 -10.50 -2.62
N GLY A 118 12.61 -11.72 -2.14
CA GLY A 118 11.52 -12.68 -1.92
C GLY A 118 11.08 -13.47 -3.16
N HIS A 119 11.45 -13.04 -4.38
CA HIS A 119 11.15 -13.80 -5.60
C HIS A 119 12.17 -14.89 -5.88
N SER A 120 11.70 -16.08 -6.23
CA SER A 120 12.56 -17.20 -6.66
C SER A 120 13.09 -16.99 -8.09
N HIS A 121 12.34 -16.29 -8.95
CA HIS A 121 12.65 -16.04 -10.36
C HIS A 121 12.55 -14.56 -10.73
N ALA A 122 13.21 -14.18 -11.85
CA ALA A 122 13.04 -12.88 -12.46
C ALA A 122 11.69 -12.84 -13.21
N ARG A 123 10.70 -12.14 -12.65
CA ARG A 123 9.34 -12.01 -13.23
C ARG A 123 8.79 -10.59 -13.18
N VAL A 124 9.60 -9.64 -12.77
CA VAL A 124 9.17 -8.26 -12.57
C VAL A 124 9.44 -7.45 -13.83
N VAL A 125 8.37 -7.06 -14.56
CA VAL A 125 8.47 -6.11 -15.65
C VAL A 125 8.68 -4.70 -15.13
N HIS A 126 9.53 -3.92 -15.80
CA HIS A 126 9.88 -2.56 -15.40
C HIS A 126 9.95 -1.61 -16.59
N ALA A 127 9.96 -0.31 -16.32
CA ALA A 127 10.11 0.75 -17.31
C ALA A 127 11.12 1.79 -16.83
N GLY A 128 12.04 2.20 -17.72
CA GLY A 128 13.06 3.20 -17.45
C GLY A 128 13.96 2.87 -16.25
N GLY A 129 14.20 1.58 -16.00
CA GLY A 129 14.95 1.05 -14.89
C GLY A 129 14.25 1.17 -13.53
N ALA A 130 13.73 2.35 -13.16
CA ALA A 130 13.07 2.60 -11.85
C ALA A 130 11.95 3.67 -11.97
N ALA A 131 11.21 3.66 -13.08
CA ALA A 131 10.13 4.60 -13.36
C ALA A 131 8.83 3.89 -13.79
N THR A 132 8.66 2.64 -13.38
CA THR A 132 7.55 1.78 -13.82
C THR A 132 6.19 2.39 -13.47
N GLY A 133 6.05 2.91 -12.25
CA GLY A 133 4.81 3.53 -11.81
C GLY A 133 4.43 4.75 -12.64
N ALA A 134 5.39 5.62 -12.98
CA ALA A 134 5.15 6.79 -13.82
C ALA A 134 4.68 6.41 -15.23
N GLU A 135 5.24 5.34 -15.82
CA GLU A 135 4.80 4.85 -17.13
C GLU A 135 3.39 4.25 -17.08
N ILE A 136 3.07 3.48 -16.04
CA ILE A 136 1.73 2.91 -15.83
C ILE A 136 0.70 4.02 -15.66
N GLU A 137 1.01 5.01 -14.81
CA GLU A 137 0.15 6.17 -14.58
C GLU A 137 -0.09 6.94 -15.88
N ARG A 138 0.96 7.24 -16.64
CA ARG A 138 0.86 7.87 -17.97
C ARG A 138 -0.09 7.12 -18.90
N ALA A 139 0.06 5.80 -18.98
CA ALA A 139 -0.77 4.96 -19.85
C ALA A 139 -2.24 4.95 -19.43
N LEU A 140 -2.51 4.80 -18.12
CA LEU A 140 -3.88 4.77 -17.59
C LEU A 140 -4.56 6.14 -17.66
N VAL A 141 -3.86 7.24 -17.39
CA VAL A 141 -4.37 8.61 -17.56
C VAL A 141 -4.73 8.85 -19.02
N ALA A 142 -3.84 8.49 -19.96
CA ALA A 142 -4.12 8.59 -21.38
C ALA A 142 -5.29 7.70 -21.84
N ALA A 143 -5.42 6.49 -21.28
CA ALA A 143 -6.54 5.60 -21.56
C ALA A 143 -7.86 6.20 -21.01
N THR A 144 -7.88 6.71 -19.78
CA THR A 144 -9.04 7.37 -19.18
C THR A 144 -9.53 8.54 -20.03
N GLY A 145 -8.59 9.38 -20.51
CA GLY A 145 -8.92 10.53 -21.38
C GLY A 145 -9.54 10.14 -22.74
N ARG A 146 -9.49 8.87 -23.13
CA ARG A 146 -10.17 8.34 -24.34
C ARG A 146 -11.56 7.76 -24.04
N THR A 147 -11.99 7.75 -22.79
CA THR A 147 -13.31 7.26 -22.34
C THR A 147 -14.29 8.39 -22.06
N ALA A 148 -15.53 8.04 -21.76
CA ALA A 148 -16.56 8.97 -21.28
C ALA A 148 -16.59 9.15 -19.76
N ALA A 149 -15.60 8.63 -19.04
CA ALA A 149 -15.50 8.80 -17.59
C ALA A 149 -15.27 10.27 -17.22
N ALA A 150 -16.07 10.81 -16.30
CA ALA A 150 -15.92 12.16 -15.81
C ALA A 150 -14.88 12.19 -14.67
N VAL A 151 -13.78 12.92 -14.87
CA VAL A 151 -12.73 13.06 -13.84
C VAL A 151 -12.87 14.40 -13.14
N HIS A 152 -12.90 14.39 -11.81
CA HIS A 152 -12.99 15.56 -10.95
C HIS A 152 -11.73 15.66 -10.08
N GLU A 153 -10.82 16.53 -10.46
CA GLU A 153 -9.59 16.83 -9.75
C GLU A 153 -9.82 17.85 -8.63
N HIS A 154 -8.94 17.85 -7.63
CA HIS A 154 -9.02 18.71 -6.45
C HIS A 154 -10.34 18.60 -5.69
N VAL A 155 -10.88 17.37 -5.64
CA VAL A 155 -12.11 17.03 -4.95
C VAL A 155 -11.81 15.95 -3.90
N PHE A 156 -12.00 16.31 -2.63
CA PHE A 156 -11.79 15.40 -1.52
C PHE A 156 -13.04 14.54 -1.28
N ALA A 157 -12.86 13.21 -1.23
CA ALA A 157 -13.89 12.27 -0.80
C ALA A 157 -13.89 12.22 0.74
N ARG A 158 -14.85 12.88 1.37
CA ARG A 158 -14.87 13.10 2.81
C ARG A 158 -15.45 11.91 3.58
N ASP A 159 -16.65 11.46 3.16
CA ASP A 159 -17.37 10.37 3.82
C ASP A 159 -18.24 9.60 2.83
N LEU A 160 -18.62 8.38 3.24
CA LEU A 160 -19.61 7.56 2.52
C LEU A 160 -21.01 8.10 2.75
N LEU A 161 -21.82 8.16 1.70
CA LEU A 161 -23.26 8.40 1.82
C LEU A 161 -23.95 7.06 2.07
N VAL A 162 -24.29 6.77 3.32
CA VAL A 162 -24.96 5.53 3.71
C VAL A 162 -26.44 5.75 3.97
N SER A 163 -27.28 4.90 3.43
CA SER A 163 -28.72 4.92 3.68
C SER A 163 -29.31 3.51 3.56
N GLY A 164 -30.05 3.09 4.60
CA GLY A 164 -30.66 1.76 4.66
C GLY A 164 -29.63 0.61 4.63
N GLY A 165 -28.48 0.78 5.28
CA GLY A 165 -27.40 -0.22 5.32
C GLY A 165 -26.64 -0.38 3.99
N ARG A 166 -26.81 0.53 3.04
CA ARG A 166 -26.18 0.51 1.72
C ARG A 166 -25.41 1.80 1.46
N CYS A 167 -24.26 1.70 0.83
CA CYS A 167 -23.56 2.85 0.24
C CYS A 167 -24.32 3.34 -1.00
N ARG A 168 -24.58 4.65 -1.05
CA ARG A 168 -25.38 5.34 -2.08
C ARG A 168 -24.61 6.45 -2.79
N GLY A 169 -23.32 6.61 -2.51
CA GLY A 169 -22.50 7.68 -3.04
C GLY A 169 -21.46 8.18 -2.06
N LEU A 170 -20.96 9.38 -2.32
CA LEU A 170 -19.96 10.05 -1.49
C LEU A 170 -20.42 11.47 -1.09
N VAL A 171 -19.97 11.89 0.08
CA VAL A 171 -19.92 13.30 0.47
C VAL A 171 -18.57 13.84 0.00
N LEU A 172 -18.57 14.81 -0.87
CA LEU A 172 -17.38 15.41 -1.48
C LEU A 172 -17.19 16.83 -0.96
N ARG A 173 -15.94 17.25 -0.81
CA ARG A 173 -15.55 18.63 -0.50
C ARG A 173 -14.60 19.16 -1.56
N ASP A 174 -14.85 20.35 -2.03
CA ASP A 174 -13.97 21.12 -2.93
C ASP A 174 -13.96 22.60 -2.53
N ALA A 175 -13.33 23.45 -3.34
CA ALA A 175 -13.28 24.90 -3.09
C ALA A 175 -14.65 25.60 -3.02
N ASN A 176 -15.73 24.96 -3.52
CA ASN A 176 -17.09 25.46 -3.49
C ASN A 176 -17.90 24.95 -2.27
N GLY A 177 -17.26 24.13 -1.41
CA GLY A 177 -17.90 23.55 -0.23
C GLY A 177 -18.25 22.08 -0.38
N GLU A 178 -19.18 21.61 0.46
CA GLU A 178 -19.62 20.22 0.46
C GLU A 178 -20.76 19.97 -0.51
N ARG A 179 -20.72 18.80 -1.15
CA ARG A 179 -21.81 18.29 -1.99
C ARG A 179 -21.90 16.77 -1.94
N VAL A 180 -23.07 16.26 -2.19
CA VAL A 180 -23.34 14.83 -2.30
C VAL A 180 -23.38 14.42 -3.76
N VAL A 181 -22.65 13.35 -4.10
CA VAL A 181 -22.75 12.68 -5.40
C VAL A 181 -23.26 11.27 -5.20
N ARG A 182 -24.38 10.95 -5.86
CA ARG A 182 -25.04 9.65 -5.77
C ARG A 182 -24.51 8.70 -6.84
N ALA A 183 -24.35 7.43 -6.45
CA ALA A 183 -23.96 6.35 -7.35
C ALA A 183 -24.57 5.03 -6.87
N ARG A 184 -24.79 4.10 -7.79
CA ARG A 184 -25.24 2.74 -7.47
C ARG A 184 -24.14 1.96 -6.76
N HIS A 185 -22.88 2.16 -7.21
CA HIS A 185 -21.68 1.53 -6.68
C HIS A 185 -20.62 2.60 -6.40
N VAL A 186 -19.91 2.46 -5.28
CA VAL A 186 -18.76 3.29 -4.90
C VAL A 186 -17.56 2.38 -4.77
N LEU A 187 -16.47 2.70 -5.48
CA LEU A 187 -15.18 2.03 -5.35
C LEU A 187 -14.21 2.92 -4.56
N LEU A 188 -13.73 2.43 -3.43
CA LEU A 188 -12.59 2.98 -2.73
C LEU A 188 -11.30 2.48 -3.41
N ALA A 189 -10.51 3.39 -3.95
CA ALA A 189 -9.21 3.16 -4.57
C ALA A 189 -8.20 4.23 -4.12
N THR A 190 -8.30 4.64 -2.85
CA THR A 190 -7.65 5.82 -2.28
C THR A 190 -6.19 5.59 -1.86
N GLY A 191 -5.68 4.37 -2.04
CA GLY A 191 -4.31 4.02 -1.63
C GLY A 191 -4.18 3.81 -0.13
N GLY A 192 -2.93 3.82 0.35
CA GLY A 192 -2.57 3.49 1.72
C GLY A 192 -2.48 4.71 2.66
N ALA A 193 -1.75 4.53 3.77
CA ALA A 193 -1.67 5.46 4.87
C ALA A 193 -0.22 5.75 5.32
N GLY A 194 0.74 5.80 4.39
CA GLY A 194 2.15 6.01 4.76
C GLY A 194 2.42 7.35 5.44
N GLN A 195 1.56 8.35 5.26
CA GLN A 195 1.63 9.64 5.95
C GLN A 195 1.25 9.56 7.45
N LEU A 196 0.99 8.37 7.99
CA LEU A 196 0.98 8.14 9.45
C LEU A 196 2.36 8.33 10.09
N PHE A 197 3.43 8.12 9.33
CA PHE A 197 4.80 8.12 9.81
C PHE A 197 5.57 9.33 9.29
N SER A 198 6.44 9.90 10.14
CA SER A 198 7.32 11.00 9.74
C SER A 198 8.41 10.56 8.75
N LEU A 199 8.72 9.25 8.72
CA LEU A 199 9.66 8.65 7.75
C LEU A 199 8.88 7.74 6.81
N THR A 200 8.58 8.24 5.62
CA THR A 200 7.80 7.51 4.61
C THR A 200 8.32 7.76 3.19
N THR A 201 8.19 6.77 2.33
CA THR A 201 8.42 6.89 0.89
C THR A 201 7.16 7.26 0.12
N ASN A 202 6.01 7.34 0.81
CA ASN A 202 4.73 7.62 0.19
C ASN A 202 4.50 9.12 -0.02
N PRO A 203 3.83 9.52 -1.10
CA PRO A 203 3.48 10.91 -1.35
C PRO A 203 2.52 11.46 -0.29
N LEU A 204 2.38 12.79 -0.27
CA LEU A 204 1.59 13.50 0.75
C LEU A 204 0.10 13.09 0.75
N GLU A 205 -0.39 12.58 -0.36
CA GLU A 205 -1.76 12.12 -0.56
C GLU A 205 -2.09 10.78 0.14
N ALA A 206 -1.08 10.04 0.64
CA ALA A 206 -1.27 8.75 1.28
C ALA A 206 -1.73 8.86 2.74
N THR A 207 -2.94 9.37 2.96
CA THR A 207 -3.51 9.72 4.27
C THR A 207 -4.58 8.76 4.79
N GLY A 208 -4.76 7.58 4.15
CA GLY A 208 -5.65 6.52 4.62
C GLY A 208 -7.14 6.83 4.46
N ASP A 209 -7.51 7.71 3.54
CA ASP A 209 -8.86 8.28 3.45
C ASP A 209 -9.95 7.21 3.33
N GLY A 210 -9.78 6.21 2.46
CA GLY A 210 -10.79 5.15 2.28
C GLY A 210 -10.90 4.23 3.50
N VAL A 211 -9.79 3.93 4.16
CA VAL A 211 -9.79 3.14 5.41
C VAL A 211 -10.56 3.89 6.50
N ALA A 212 -10.28 5.18 6.66
CA ALA A 212 -10.97 6.02 7.64
C ALA A 212 -12.48 6.18 7.34
N MET A 213 -12.85 6.36 6.07
CA MET A 213 -14.27 6.38 5.66
C MET A 213 -14.98 5.08 5.97
N ALA A 214 -14.33 3.93 5.73
CA ALA A 214 -14.87 2.61 6.04
C ALA A 214 -15.08 2.43 7.54
N LEU A 215 -14.09 2.78 8.38
CA LEU A 215 -14.19 2.74 9.83
C LEU A 215 -15.40 3.58 10.32
N ARG A 216 -15.50 4.85 9.92
CA ARG A 216 -16.61 5.72 10.32
C ARG A 216 -17.98 5.20 9.87
N ALA A 217 -18.03 4.41 8.80
CA ALA A 217 -19.24 3.78 8.32
C ALA A 217 -19.54 2.41 8.98
N GLY A 218 -18.70 1.97 9.93
CA GLY A 218 -18.82 0.67 10.59
C GLY A 218 -18.44 -0.53 9.71
N VAL A 219 -17.78 -0.30 8.58
CA VAL A 219 -17.29 -1.37 7.68
C VAL A 219 -16.00 -1.95 8.22
N ALA A 220 -15.89 -3.27 8.17
CA ALA A 220 -14.72 -4.00 8.67
C ALA A 220 -13.43 -3.60 7.96
N VAL A 221 -12.41 -3.31 8.75
CA VAL A 221 -11.04 -3.07 8.34
C VAL A 221 -10.17 -4.12 9.04
N ALA A 222 -9.18 -4.70 8.35
CA ALA A 222 -8.34 -5.75 8.95
C ALA A 222 -6.87 -5.59 8.58
N ASP A 223 -6.01 -6.19 9.41
CA ASP A 223 -4.57 -6.34 9.17
C ASP A 223 -3.82 -4.99 9.06
N VAL A 224 -4.36 -3.90 9.63
CA VAL A 224 -3.77 -2.55 9.54
C VAL A 224 -2.49 -2.38 10.36
N GLU A 225 -2.20 -3.28 11.31
CA GLU A 225 -0.93 -3.33 12.03
C GLU A 225 0.25 -3.71 11.14
N PHE A 226 0.00 -4.29 9.94
CA PHE A 226 1.03 -4.69 9.00
C PHE A 226 1.40 -3.55 8.03
N MET A 227 1.94 -2.46 8.62
CA MET A 227 2.63 -1.45 7.85
C MET A 227 4.01 -1.96 7.46
N GLN A 228 4.24 -2.18 6.16
CA GLN A 228 5.54 -2.59 5.63
C GLN A 228 6.47 -1.39 5.55
N PHE A 229 7.68 -1.52 6.13
CA PHE A 229 8.76 -0.56 5.98
C PHE A 229 9.71 -0.99 4.87
N HIS A 230 9.99 -0.07 3.94
CA HIS A 230 11.02 -0.33 2.94
C HIS A 230 12.40 -0.12 3.56
N PRO A 231 13.31 -1.11 3.49
CA PRO A 231 14.57 -1.06 4.24
C PRO A 231 15.55 0.02 3.76
N THR A 232 15.52 0.39 2.48
CA THR A 232 16.52 1.25 1.85
C THR A 232 15.90 2.56 1.32
N ALA A 233 15.20 3.32 2.17
CA ALA A 233 14.90 4.72 1.89
C ALA A 233 16.14 5.57 2.18
N LEU A 234 16.46 6.54 1.31
CA LEU A 234 17.61 7.41 1.47
C LEU A 234 17.45 8.30 2.70
N ALA A 235 18.37 8.24 3.64
CA ALA A 235 18.33 8.98 4.90
C ALA A 235 18.84 10.42 4.70
N VAL A 236 18.03 11.25 4.07
CA VAL A 236 18.29 12.67 3.82
C VAL A 236 17.11 13.51 4.33
N ASP A 237 17.34 14.79 4.59
CA ASP A 237 16.29 15.74 5.03
C ASP A 237 15.40 16.15 3.83
N ARG A 238 14.62 15.17 3.37
CA ARG A 238 13.64 15.33 2.27
C ARG A 238 12.46 14.40 2.50
N MET A 239 11.24 14.93 2.38
CA MET A 239 10.01 14.16 2.46
C MET A 239 9.15 14.36 1.20
N PRO A 240 8.56 13.31 0.63
CA PRO A 240 8.80 11.88 0.93
C PRO A 240 10.27 11.49 0.76
N ARG A 241 10.75 10.53 1.57
CA ARG A 241 12.12 10.03 1.43
C ARG A 241 12.32 9.36 0.07
N PRO A 242 13.38 9.67 -0.66
CA PRO A 242 13.66 9.00 -1.91
C PRO A 242 13.90 7.50 -1.68
N LEU A 243 13.20 6.69 -2.44
CA LEU A 243 13.36 5.24 -2.39
C LEU A 243 14.60 4.83 -3.18
N LEU A 244 15.48 4.04 -2.58
CA LEU A 244 16.51 3.29 -3.29
C LEU A 244 15.96 1.89 -3.56
N SER A 245 15.59 1.66 -4.81
CA SER A 245 14.88 0.46 -5.27
C SER A 245 15.55 -0.83 -4.83
N GLU A 246 14.76 -1.85 -4.56
CA GLU A 246 15.20 -3.20 -4.25
C GLU A 246 16.03 -3.84 -5.35
N ALA A 247 15.85 -3.40 -6.60
CA ALA A 247 16.68 -3.81 -7.73
C ALA A 247 18.18 -3.57 -7.51
N LEU A 248 18.55 -2.51 -6.76
CA LEU A 248 19.96 -2.28 -6.40
C LEU A 248 20.55 -3.43 -5.60
N ARG A 249 19.79 -3.97 -4.64
CA ARG A 249 20.22 -5.13 -3.84
C ARG A 249 20.26 -6.41 -4.70
N GLY A 250 19.31 -6.56 -5.60
CA GLY A 250 19.31 -7.62 -6.62
C GLY A 250 20.53 -7.57 -7.53
N ASP A 251 21.04 -6.37 -7.81
CA ASP A 251 22.22 -6.10 -8.64
C ASP A 251 23.54 -6.10 -7.87
N GLY A 252 23.52 -6.46 -6.59
CA GLY A 252 24.72 -6.67 -5.78
C GLY A 252 25.12 -5.52 -4.87
N ALA A 253 24.24 -4.54 -4.62
CA ALA A 253 24.45 -3.57 -3.55
C ALA A 253 24.47 -4.26 -2.18
N LEU A 254 25.35 -3.81 -1.27
CA LEU A 254 25.60 -4.42 0.03
C LEU A 254 25.22 -3.47 1.15
N LEU A 255 24.55 -3.99 2.19
CA LEU A 255 24.26 -3.25 3.42
C LEU A 255 25.47 -3.33 4.37
N ARG A 256 25.89 -2.16 4.85
CA ARG A 256 27.02 -2.02 5.77
C ARG A 256 26.63 -1.25 7.02
N ASN A 257 27.09 -1.71 8.17
CA ASN A 257 26.94 -1.03 9.46
C ASN A 257 27.94 0.14 9.59
N ALA A 258 27.96 0.79 10.75
CA ALA A 258 28.87 1.90 11.07
C ALA A 258 30.35 1.52 11.00
N GLN A 259 30.70 0.25 11.19
CA GLN A 259 32.06 -0.30 11.11
C GLN A 259 32.45 -0.67 9.67
N GLY A 260 31.50 -0.65 8.74
CA GLY A 260 31.71 -1.06 7.35
C GLY A 260 31.48 -2.55 7.09
N ASP A 261 31.02 -3.29 8.09
CA ASP A 261 30.75 -4.71 7.98
C ASP A 261 29.37 -4.99 7.39
N ARG A 262 29.27 -6.08 6.62
CA ARG A 262 27.99 -6.62 6.16
C ARG A 262 27.30 -7.38 7.30
N PHE A 263 26.02 -7.14 7.55
CA PHE A 263 25.33 -7.66 8.72
C PHE A 263 24.05 -8.44 8.41
N VAL A 264 23.58 -8.46 7.15
CA VAL A 264 22.37 -9.17 6.72
C VAL A 264 22.52 -9.66 5.28
N ASN A 265 21.74 -10.69 4.90
CA ASN A 265 21.55 -11.03 3.49
C ASN A 265 20.54 -10.06 2.88
N GLU A 266 20.98 -9.26 1.92
CA GLU A 266 20.20 -8.16 1.32
C GLU A 266 18.98 -8.63 0.52
N LEU A 267 18.91 -9.91 0.14
CA LEU A 267 17.82 -10.51 -0.64
C LEU A 267 16.75 -11.19 0.23
N GLU A 268 16.89 -11.13 1.56
CA GLU A 268 15.83 -11.55 2.47
C GLU A 268 14.60 -10.66 2.32
N PRO A 269 13.41 -11.13 2.74
CA PRO A 269 12.19 -10.33 2.77
C PRO A 269 12.36 -8.98 3.49
N ARG A 270 11.60 -7.97 3.08
CA ARG A 270 11.74 -6.58 3.57
C ARG A 270 11.62 -6.44 5.07
N ASP A 271 10.75 -7.19 5.71
CA ASP A 271 10.56 -7.20 7.16
C ASP A 271 11.83 -7.66 7.90
N ILE A 272 12.50 -8.70 7.40
CA ILE A 272 13.76 -9.20 7.97
C ILE A 272 14.88 -8.15 7.81
N VAL A 273 15.02 -7.59 6.61
CA VAL A 273 16.07 -6.59 6.35
C VAL A 273 15.82 -5.31 7.15
N SER A 274 14.57 -4.84 7.25
CA SER A 274 14.23 -3.63 8.03
C SER A 274 14.52 -3.82 9.53
N ARG A 275 14.19 -5.00 10.09
CA ARG A 275 14.52 -5.32 11.50
C ARG A 275 16.03 -5.34 11.73
N ALA A 276 16.79 -5.96 10.82
CA ALA A 276 18.27 -6.01 10.93
C ALA A 276 18.87 -4.59 10.87
N ILE A 277 18.40 -3.74 9.98
CA ILE A 277 18.84 -2.33 9.89
C ILE A 277 18.50 -1.58 11.17
N THR A 278 17.26 -1.70 11.66
CA THR A 278 16.84 -1.02 12.90
C THR A 278 17.67 -1.47 14.10
N ALA A 279 17.99 -2.77 14.21
CA ALA A 279 18.88 -3.26 15.26
C ALA A 279 20.27 -2.64 15.19
N GLN A 280 20.85 -2.50 13.99
CA GLN A 280 22.15 -1.84 13.80
C GLN A 280 22.11 -0.34 14.11
N MET A 281 21.01 0.34 13.78
CA MET A 281 20.80 1.75 14.14
C MET A 281 20.76 1.92 15.66
N ILE A 282 20.03 1.08 16.38
CA ILE A 282 19.94 1.10 17.85
C ILE A 282 21.34 0.82 18.46
N GLU A 283 22.04 -0.21 18.00
CA GLU A 283 23.37 -0.59 18.50
C GLU A 283 24.41 0.51 18.32
N SER A 284 24.40 1.18 17.15
CA SER A 284 25.36 2.23 16.82
C SER A 284 24.99 3.61 17.34
N GLY A 285 23.72 3.84 17.71
CA GLY A 285 23.17 5.16 18.04
C GLY A 285 23.07 6.11 16.82
N LEU A 286 23.16 5.57 15.59
CA LEU A 286 22.98 6.33 14.36
C LEU A 286 21.52 6.20 13.86
N ASP A 287 21.07 7.19 13.12
CA ASP A 287 19.75 7.21 12.48
C ASP A 287 19.71 6.55 11.10
N HIS A 288 20.81 5.91 10.67
CA HIS A 288 20.93 5.22 9.39
C HIS A 288 22.03 4.15 9.42
N VAL A 289 22.00 3.27 8.41
CA VAL A 289 23.09 2.40 7.97
C VAL A 289 23.51 2.81 6.56
N PHE A 290 24.40 2.08 5.92
CA PHE A 290 24.92 2.43 4.60
C PHE A 290 24.57 1.37 3.55
N LEU A 291 24.15 1.81 2.36
CA LEU A 291 24.05 0.98 1.16
C LEU A 291 25.26 1.25 0.26
N ASP A 292 26.07 0.24 0.05
CA ASP A 292 27.25 0.25 -0.81
C ASP A 292 26.84 -0.19 -2.22
N VAL A 293 26.66 0.75 -3.14
CA VAL A 293 26.30 0.51 -4.54
C VAL A 293 27.50 0.50 -5.49
N ARG A 294 28.72 0.73 -4.98
CA ARG A 294 29.96 0.78 -5.79
C ARG A 294 30.27 -0.52 -6.55
N PRO A 295 29.80 -1.72 -6.13
CA PRO A 295 29.93 -2.93 -6.93
C PRO A 295 29.08 -2.94 -8.22
N ILE A 296 28.09 -2.04 -8.35
CA ILE A 296 27.22 -1.96 -9.53
C ILE A 296 27.93 -1.17 -10.62
N HIS A 297 28.40 -1.86 -11.65
CA HIS A 297 29.00 -1.22 -12.82
C HIS A 297 27.95 -0.47 -13.64
N ASP A 298 28.36 0.65 -14.26
CA ASP A 298 27.50 1.49 -15.13
C ASP A 298 26.19 1.95 -14.44
N PHE A 299 26.26 2.28 -13.14
CA PHE A 299 25.10 2.63 -12.31
C PHE A 299 24.19 3.66 -12.97
N ALA A 300 24.74 4.75 -13.50
CA ALA A 300 23.94 5.83 -14.12
C ALA A 300 23.24 5.41 -15.42
N LEU A 301 23.80 4.43 -16.14
CA LEU A 301 23.18 3.86 -17.34
C LEU A 301 22.05 2.91 -16.98
N ARG A 302 22.26 2.08 -15.96
CA ARG A 302 21.27 1.07 -15.51
C ARG A 302 20.14 1.66 -14.67
N PHE A 303 20.45 2.69 -13.87
CA PHE A 303 19.51 3.34 -12.95
C PHE A 303 19.52 4.86 -13.12
N PRO A 304 19.16 5.40 -14.31
CA PRO A 304 19.28 6.84 -14.60
C PRO A 304 18.45 7.71 -13.66
N SER A 305 17.26 7.26 -13.27
CA SER A 305 16.38 7.98 -12.33
C SER A 305 17.02 8.09 -10.94
N LEU A 306 17.60 6.98 -10.43
CA LEU A 306 18.28 6.96 -9.14
C LEU A 306 19.57 7.79 -9.16
N ALA A 307 20.33 7.75 -10.25
CA ALA A 307 21.51 8.59 -10.42
C ALA A 307 21.16 10.08 -10.36
N GLY A 308 20.05 10.48 -10.98
CA GLY A 308 19.52 11.85 -10.89
C GLY A 308 19.10 12.24 -9.46
N ILE A 309 18.44 11.34 -8.73
CA ILE A 309 18.07 11.56 -7.33
C ILE A 309 19.31 11.76 -6.45
N LEU A 310 20.31 10.89 -6.58
CA LEU A 310 21.56 10.95 -5.80
C LEU A 310 22.35 12.23 -6.11
N ALA A 311 22.49 12.60 -7.39
CA ALA A 311 23.13 13.84 -7.78
C ALA A 311 22.41 15.08 -7.21
N GLY A 312 21.07 15.04 -7.14
CA GLY A 312 20.25 16.12 -6.57
C GLY A 312 20.44 16.33 -5.06
N VAL A 313 21.00 15.35 -4.34
CA VAL A 313 21.35 15.42 -2.92
C VAL A 313 22.87 15.40 -2.67
N GLY A 314 23.67 15.51 -3.73
CA GLY A 314 25.14 15.63 -3.65
C GLY A 314 25.88 14.32 -3.37
N LEU A 315 25.26 13.16 -3.63
CA LEU A 315 25.86 11.84 -3.47
C LEU A 315 26.31 11.24 -4.81
N ASP A 316 27.50 10.66 -4.85
CA ASP A 316 28.08 9.99 -6.01
C ASP A 316 28.09 8.46 -5.78
N PRO A 317 27.26 7.67 -6.50
CA PRO A 317 27.15 6.23 -6.29
C PRO A 317 28.44 5.45 -6.60
N THR A 318 29.41 6.08 -7.28
CA THR A 318 30.70 5.44 -7.58
C THR A 318 31.72 5.55 -6.45
N ARG A 319 31.49 6.45 -5.49
CA ARG A 319 32.42 6.75 -4.39
C ARG A 319 31.79 6.65 -3.02
N ASP A 320 30.58 7.14 -2.88
CA ASP A 320 29.96 7.36 -1.58
C ASP A 320 29.19 6.13 -1.11
N LEU A 321 29.22 5.87 0.18
CA LEU A 321 28.27 4.99 0.84
C LEU A 321 26.96 5.76 1.02
N LEU A 322 25.85 5.19 0.60
CA LEU A 322 24.56 5.88 0.63
C LEU A 322 23.89 5.66 1.99
N PRO A 323 23.59 6.73 2.76
CA PRO A 323 22.89 6.58 4.02
C PRO A 323 21.46 6.12 3.77
N VAL A 324 21.03 5.03 4.43
CA VAL A 324 19.69 4.45 4.28
C VAL A 324 19.08 4.07 5.62
N ALA A 325 17.77 4.21 5.74
CA ALA A 325 17.01 3.78 6.90
C ALA A 325 15.63 3.24 6.47
N PRO A 326 14.99 2.37 7.27
CA PRO A 326 13.63 1.94 7.02
C PRO A 326 12.66 3.11 7.02
N ALA A 327 11.70 3.09 6.09
CA ALA A 327 10.64 4.09 6.01
C ALA A 327 9.31 3.42 5.67
N ALA A 328 8.20 3.93 6.22
CA ALA A 328 6.86 3.42 5.93
C ALA A 328 6.60 3.45 4.42
N HIS A 329 6.08 2.36 3.88
CA HIS A 329 6.06 2.16 2.43
C HIS A 329 4.76 1.59 1.89
N TYR A 330 4.15 0.61 2.57
CA TYR A 330 2.94 -0.07 2.10
C TYR A 330 2.11 -0.61 3.27
N LEU A 331 0.81 -0.35 3.24
CA LEU A 331 -0.15 -0.89 4.19
C LEU A 331 -0.70 -2.21 3.63
N SER A 332 -0.39 -3.36 4.28
CA SER A 332 -0.84 -4.68 3.79
C SER A 332 -2.30 -4.96 4.09
N GLY A 333 -2.86 -4.30 5.10
CA GLY A 333 -4.26 -4.35 5.49
C GLY A 333 -5.12 -3.25 4.90
N GLY A 334 -6.36 -3.15 5.32
CA GLY A 334 -7.33 -2.17 4.85
C GLY A 334 -8.77 -2.67 4.94
N VAL A 335 -9.66 -2.12 4.11
CA VAL A 335 -11.07 -2.49 4.03
C VAL A 335 -11.21 -3.94 3.59
N VAL A 336 -11.89 -4.76 4.39
CA VAL A 336 -12.05 -6.20 4.11
C VAL A 336 -12.92 -6.40 2.88
N THR A 337 -12.42 -7.20 1.93
CA THR A 337 -13.13 -7.53 0.69
C THR A 337 -13.15 -9.02 0.41
N ASP A 338 -14.12 -9.42 -0.43
CA ASP A 338 -14.11 -10.72 -1.09
C ASP A 338 -13.18 -10.70 -2.33
N LEU A 339 -13.12 -11.80 -3.06
CA LEU A 339 -12.28 -11.94 -4.26
C LEU A 339 -12.65 -11.01 -5.42
N ASP A 340 -13.80 -10.37 -5.37
CA ASP A 340 -14.24 -9.42 -6.40
C ASP A 340 -14.18 -7.97 -5.92
N GLY A 341 -13.63 -7.73 -4.72
CA GLY A 341 -13.53 -6.40 -4.13
C GLY A 341 -14.81 -5.89 -3.46
N ALA A 342 -15.85 -6.72 -3.31
CA ALA A 342 -17.05 -6.35 -2.58
C ALA A 342 -16.81 -6.33 -1.07
N THR A 343 -17.29 -5.28 -0.38
CA THR A 343 -17.26 -5.18 1.07
C THR A 343 -18.55 -5.75 1.68
N GLU A 344 -18.60 -5.91 3.01
CA GLU A 344 -19.82 -6.31 3.70
C GLU A 344 -21.00 -5.30 3.56
N MET A 345 -20.70 -4.05 3.19
CA MET A 345 -21.72 -3.03 2.91
C MET A 345 -22.12 -3.05 1.44
N ALA A 346 -23.36 -3.40 1.15
CA ALA A 346 -23.88 -3.40 -0.22
C ALA A 346 -23.62 -2.05 -0.94
N GLY A 347 -23.21 -2.11 -2.21
CA GLY A 347 -22.89 -0.94 -3.02
C GLY A 347 -21.51 -0.32 -2.73
N LEU A 348 -20.73 -0.85 -1.78
CA LEU A 348 -19.39 -0.41 -1.47
C LEU A 348 -18.36 -1.47 -1.89
N TRP A 349 -17.33 -1.03 -2.58
CA TRP A 349 -16.22 -1.83 -3.11
C TRP A 349 -14.89 -1.23 -2.71
N ALA A 350 -13.84 -2.03 -2.63
CA ALA A 350 -12.48 -1.55 -2.43
C ALA A 350 -11.48 -2.38 -3.24
N ALA A 351 -10.45 -1.72 -3.79
CA ALA A 351 -9.38 -2.38 -4.55
C ALA A 351 -8.06 -1.61 -4.46
N GLY A 352 -6.95 -2.33 -4.56
CA GLY A 352 -5.60 -1.81 -4.36
C GLY A 352 -5.28 -1.60 -2.88
N GLU A 353 -4.30 -0.78 -2.56
CA GLU A 353 -3.73 -0.66 -1.21
C GLU A 353 -4.71 -0.22 -0.10
N VAL A 354 -5.88 0.30 -0.43
CA VAL A 354 -6.94 0.62 0.54
C VAL A 354 -7.64 -0.64 1.06
N SER A 355 -7.50 -1.78 0.36
CA SER A 355 -8.24 -3.01 0.63
C SER A 355 -7.39 -4.07 1.33
N CYS A 356 -8.05 -4.87 2.16
CA CYS A 356 -7.58 -6.16 2.62
C CYS A 356 -8.27 -7.25 1.80
N SER A 357 -7.67 -7.63 0.66
CA SER A 357 -8.18 -8.69 -0.22
C SER A 357 -7.82 -10.10 0.26
N GLY A 358 -6.78 -10.19 1.12
CA GLY A 358 -6.20 -11.45 1.57
C GLY A 358 -4.89 -11.82 0.86
N VAL A 359 -4.48 -11.10 -0.17
CA VAL A 359 -3.27 -11.40 -0.95
C VAL A 359 -2.00 -11.25 -0.14
N HIS A 360 -1.85 -10.15 0.60
CA HIS A 360 -0.55 -9.74 1.14
C HIS A 360 -0.20 -10.36 2.49
N GLY A 361 -1.20 -10.85 3.23
CA GLY A 361 -0.97 -11.39 4.57
C GLY A 361 -0.25 -10.39 5.48
N ALA A 362 0.71 -10.88 6.26
CA ALA A 362 1.46 -10.07 7.21
C ALA A 362 2.61 -9.26 6.58
N ASN A 363 2.94 -9.50 5.30
CA ASN A 363 4.04 -8.80 4.62
C ASN A 363 3.92 -8.99 3.10
N ARG A 364 3.83 -7.90 2.36
CA ARG A 364 3.66 -7.91 0.91
C ARG A 364 4.95 -8.35 0.18
N LEU A 365 4.83 -9.28 -0.76
CA LEU A 365 5.90 -9.57 -1.71
C LEU A 365 6.16 -8.35 -2.61
N ALA A 366 7.41 -8.04 -2.88
CA ALA A 366 7.80 -6.93 -3.76
C ALA A 366 7.08 -7.01 -5.12
N SER A 367 6.74 -5.88 -5.70
CA SER A 367 6.11 -5.74 -7.03
C SER A 367 4.73 -6.41 -7.21
N ASN A 368 4.12 -6.96 -6.14
CA ASN A 368 2.73 -7.44 -6.17
C ASN A 368 1.69 -6.31 -5.99
N SER A 369 2.06 -5.13 -5.47
CA SER A 369 1.08 -4.06 -5.20
C SER A 369 0.46 -3.45 -6.45
N LEU A 370 1.27 -3.20 -7.49
CA LEU A 370 0.74 -2.71 -8.76
C LEU A 370 -0.10 -3.78 -9.46
N LEU A 371 0.32 -5.05 -9.36
CA LEU A 371 -0.44 -6.18 -9.89
C LEU A 371 -1.81 -6.30 -9.20
N ASP A 372 -1.84 -6.17 -7.86
CA ASP A 372 -3.07 -6.18 -7.05
C ASP A 372 -4.08 -5.12 -7.54
N GLY A 373 -3.61 -3.88 -7.72
CA GLY A 373 -4.45 -2.81 -8.25
C GLY A 373 -5.02 -3.07 -9.64
N LEU A 374 -4.23 -3.68 -10.54
CA LEU A 374 -4.69 -4.07 -11.88
C LEU A 374 -5.74 -5.19 -11.84
N VAL A 375 -5.47 -6.24 -11.05
CA VAL A 375 -6.35 -7.41 -10.98
C VAL A 375 -7.66 -7.07 -10.30
N PHE A 376 -7.61 -6.57 -9.05
CA PHE A 376 -8.83 -6.33 -8.28
C PHE A 376 -9.60 -5.10 -8.76
N GLY A 377 -8.93 -4.07 -9.29
CA GLY A 377 -9.62 -2.96 -9.95
C GLY A 377 -10.48 -3.41 -11.15
N ALA A 378 -9.98 -4.37 -11.94
CA ALA A 378 -10.74 -4.96 -13.04
C ALA A 378 -11.88 -5.87 -12.55
N ARG A 379 -11.62 -6.73 -11.55
CA ARG A 379 -12.60 -7.68 -10.99
C ARG A 379 -13.82 -6.99 -10.40
N VAL A 380 -13.64 -5.87 -9.69
CA VAL A 380 -14.76 -5.03 -9.19
C VAL A 380 -15.74 -4.73 -10.32
N VAL A 381 -15.23 -4.29 -11.47
CA VAL A 381 -16.08 -3.92 -12.60
C VAL A 381 -16.76 -5.14 -13.22
N ASP A 382 -16.01 -6.23 -13.40
CA ASP A 382 -16.56 -7.47 -13.95
C ASP A 382 -17.72 -7.99 -13.08
N ALA A 383 -17.55 -7.95 -11.75
CA ALA A 383 -18.59 -8.34 -10.81
C ALA A 383 -19.81 -7.42 -10.84
N ILE A 384 -19.61 -6.10 -10.91
CA ILE A 384 -20.71 -5.12 -11.05
C ILE A 384 -21.48 -5.37 -12.35
N VAL A 385 -20.79 -5.58 -13.48
CA VAL A 385 -21.43 -5.87 -14.78
C VAL A 385 -22.17 -7.19 -14.76
N ALA A 386 -21.68 -8.19 -14.03
CA ALA A 386 -22.35 -9.46 -13.79
C ALA A 386 -23.57 -9.36 -12.83
N GLY A 387 -23.81 -8.17 -12.25
CA GLY A 387 -24.95 -7.92 -11.35
C GLY A 387 -24.70 -8.28 -9.89
N LYS A 388 -23.44 -8.49 -9.47
CA LYS A 388 -23.11 -8.72 -8.06
C LYS A 388 -23.37 -7.44 -7.24
N ASP A 389 -23.99 -7.59 -6.08
CA ASP A 389 -24.35 -6.47 -5.19
C ASP A 389 -23.99 -6.71 -3.71
N ALA A 390 -23.55 -7.91 -3.36
CA ALA A 390 -23.17 -8.29 -2.00
C ALA A 390 -21.89 -9.12 -2.01
N ALA A 391 -21.13 -9.03 -0.91
CA ALA A 391 -19.94 -9.83 -0.73
C ALA A 391 -20.26 -11.32 -0.54
N GLU A 392 -19.33 -12.14 -0.98
CA GLU A 392 -19.30 -13.58 -0.74
C GLU A 392 -18.23 -13.93 0.30
N PRO A 393 -18.35 -15.10 1.01
CA PRO A 393 -17.36 -15.52 1.99
C PRO A 393 -16.09 -16.09 1.32
N THR A 394 -15.42 -15.26 0.52
CA THR A 394 -14.19 -15.56 -0.23
C THR A 394 -13.12 -14.50 0.08
N GLY A 395 -11.86 -14.76 -0.22
CA GLY A 395 -10.77 -13.84 0.10
C GLY A 395 -10.72 -13.50 1.59
N ALA A 396 -10.34 -12.26 1.94
CA ALA A 396 -10.31 -11.85 3.34
C ALA A 396 -11.70 -11.81 4.01
N MET A 397 -12.79 -11.65 3.23
CA MET A 397 -14.16 -11.69 3.73
C MET A 397 -14.52 -13.04 4.40
N ARG A 398 -13.86 -14.13 4.00
CA ARG A 398 -14.00 -15.45 4.65
C ARG A 398 -13.74 -15.39 6.16
N SER A 399 -12.80 -14.53 6.59
CA SER A 399 -12.48 -14.36 8.00
C SER A 399 -13.63 -13.78 8.82
N LEU A 400 -14.56 -13.01 8.21
CA LEU A 400 -15.72 -12.43 8.91
C LEU A 400 -16.91 -13.38 9.03
N THR A 401 -17.01 -14.38 8.15
CA THR A 401 -18.21 -15.24 8.02
C THR A 401 -17.96 -16.69 8.38
N GLY A 402 -16.69 -17.11 8.49
CA GLY A 402 -16.29 -18.51 8.65
C GLY A 402 -15.72 -18.84 10.03
N ARG A 403 -15.37 -20.14 10.20
CA ARG A 403 -14.67 -20.68 11.37
C ARG A 403 -13.18 -20.30 11.44
N GLY A 404 -12.70 -19.40 10.57
CA GLY A 404 -11.37 -18.82 10.65
C GLY A 404 -11.37 -17.77 11.76
N GLY A 405 -10.47 -17.92 12.73
CA GLY A 405 -10.40 -17.03 13.88
C GLY A 405 -10.26 -15.57 13.44
N TRP A 406 -11.04 -14.70 14.02
CA TRP A 406 -10.87 -13.25 13.97
C TRP A 406 -10.97 -12.71 15.39
N SER A 407 -10.17 -11.69 15.70
CA SER A 407 -10.29 -10.89 16.92
C SER A 407 -10.85 -9.54 16.54
N SER A 408 -11.88 -9.06 17.22
CA SER A 408 -12.41 -7.71 17.02
C SER A 408 -11.84 -6.77 18.06
N VAL A 409 -11.31 -5.65 17.59
CA VAL A 409 -10.94 -4.51 18.42
C VAL A 409 -11.92 -3.38 18.10
N GLN A 410 -12.55 -2.80 19.11
CA GLN A 410 -13.32 -1.57 18.94
C GLN A 410 -12.42 -0.38 19.21
N VAL A 411 -12.39 0.56 18.29
CA VAL A 411 -11.74 1.85 18.52
C VAL A 411 -12.57 2.58 19.58
N SER A 412 -12.04 2.69 20.81
CA SER A 412 -12.71 3.40 21.87
C SER A 412 -12.37 4.88 21.77
N SER A 413 -13.35 5.70 21.53
CA SER A 413 -13.23 7.16 21.42
C SER A 413 -13.00 7.90 22.72
N ASN A 414 -12.51 7.30 23.81
CA ASN A 414 -12.21 7.99 25.06
C ASN A 414 -11.34 7.15 25.99
N GLY A 415 -10.04 7.14 25.76
CA GLY A 415 -9.06 6.96 26.83
C GLY A 415 -9.08 8.22 27.71
N GLY A 416 -9.09 8.07 29.04
CA GLY A 416 -9.04 9.21 29.97
C GLY A 416 -7.80 10.03 29.71
N LEU A 417 -7.95 11.14 28.97
CA LEU A 417 -6.88 12.07 28.63
C LEU A 417 -6.35 12.72 29.89
N ASP A 418 -5.04 12.73 30.04
CA ASP A 418 -4.37 13.59 31.03
C ASP A 418 -4.46 15.04 30.54
N ILE A 419 -5.44 15.77 31.06
CA ILE A 419 -5.76 17.15 30.69
C ILE A 419 -4.64 18.16 30.89
N ASP A 420 -3.56 17.79 31.57
CA ASP A 420 -2.40 18.67 31.80
C ASP A 420 -1.35 18.60 30.66
N LYS A 421 -1.48 17.69 29.65
CA LYS A 421 -0.56 17.60 28.53
C LYS A 421 -1.06 18.43 27.35
N ALA A 422 -0.12 19.11 26.64
CA ALA A 422 -0.43 19.92 25.47
C ALA A 422 -0.95 19.06 24.29
N ASP A 423 -1.88 19.62 23.50
CA ASP A 423 -2.35 19.02 22.26
C ASP A 423 -1.18 18.82 21.27
N LEU A 424 -1.24 17.73 20.50
CA LEU A 424 -0.28 17.43 19.45
C LEU A 424 -0.80 17.85 18.09
N ASP A 425 0.11 18.26 17.22
CA ASP A 425 -0.14 18.47 15.81
C ASP A 425 0.17 17.21 14.95
N ARG A 426 -0.15 17.26 13.65
CA ARG A 426 0.14 16.20 12.69
C ARG A 426 1.60 15.75 12.73
N ALA A 427 2.55 16.68 12.76
CA ALA A 427 3.97 16.34 12.72
C ALA A 427 4.43 15.65 14.00
N ALA A 428 3.91 16.05 15.17
CA ALA A 428 4.20 15.41 16.44
C ALA A 428 3.63 13.97 16.50
N MET A 429 2.38 13.77 16.02
CA MET A 429 1.80 12.43 15.90
C MET A 429 2.64 11.54 14.97
N GLN A 430 3.03 12.04 13.80
CA GLN A 430 3.85 11.30 12.86
C GLN A 430 5.20 10.87 13.45
N ARG A 431 5.85 11.75 14.23
CA ARG A 431 7.09 11.40 14.94
C ARG A 431 6.85 10.33 16.00
N ALA A 432 5.82 10.48 16.81
CA ALA A 432 5.46 9.51 17.84
C ALA A 432 5.18 8.12 17.22
N LEU A 433 4.40 8.05 16.14
CA LEU A 433 4.15 6.77 15.45
C LEU A 433 5.42 6.18 14.84
N THR A 434 6.32 7.00 14.33
CA THR A 434 7.62 6.52 13.80
C THR A 434 8.48 5.91 14.91
N GLU A 435 8.51 6.53 16.08
CA GLU A 435 9.31 6.11 17.22
C GLU A 435 8.70 4.92 17.96
N HIS A 436 7.37 4.93 18.18
CA HIS A 436 6.71 4.01 19.10
C HIS A 436 5.91 2.90 18.41
N ALA A 437 5.47 3.08 17.16
CA ALA A 437 4.74 2.09 16.37
C ALA A 437 5.46 1.71 15.06
N GLY A 438 6.77 1.93 14.98
CA GLY A 438 7.62 1.71 13.80
C GLY A 438 7.92 0.23 13.54
N VAL A 439 9.17 -0.05 13.13
CA VAL A 439 9.63 -1.41 12.76
C VAL A 439 9.67 -2.35 13.95
N LEU A 440 10.16 -1.89 15.12
CA LEU A 440 10.18 -2.64 16.36
C LEU A 440 9.23 -1.99 17.36
N ARG A 441 8.42 -2.80 18.00
CA ARG A 441 7.33 -2.39 18.90
C ARG A 441 7.41 -3.15 20.23
N SER A 442 6.86 -2.57 21.28
CA SER A 442 6.61 -3.23 22.57
C SER A 442 5.29 -2.73 23.15
N ASP A 443 4.79 -3.37 24.20
CA ASP A 443 3.62 -2.86 24.94
C ASP A 443 3.81 -1.40 25.34
N ASP A 444 4.91 -1.10 26.01
CA ASP A 444 5.20 0.27 26.48
C ASP A 444 5.21 1.27 25.31
N SER A 445 5.91 0.94 24.21
CA SER A 445 5.98 1.84 23.05
C SER A 445 4.63 2.03 22.36
N LEU A 446 3.82 0.98 22.25
CA LEU A 446 2.48 1.07 21.64
C LEU A 446 1.51 1.88 22.52
N LEU A 447 1.60 1.79 23.84
CA LEU A 447 0.83 2.63 24.76
C LEU A 447 1.24 4.11 24.64
N GLU A 448 2.52 4.42 24.46
CA GLU A 448 2.98 5.78 24.17
C GLU A 448 2.46 6.30 22.82
N ALA A 449 2.41 5.43 21.80
CA ALA A 449 1.79 5.75 20.51
C ALA A 449 0.29 6.03 20.66
N GLU A 450 -0.44 5.20 21.41
CA GLU A 450 -1.87 5.38 21.70
C GLU A 450 -2.14 6.71 22.39
N GLU A 451 -1.37 7.02 23.44
CA GLU A 451 -1.48 8.30 24.15
C GLU A 451 -1.20 9.49 23.22
N ALA A 452 -0.17 9.39 22.36
CA ALA A 452 0.14 10.44 21.42
C ALA A 452 -0.99 10.69 20.42
N VAL A 453 -1.58 9.62 19.85
CA VAL A 453 -2.72 9.72 18.91
C VAL A 453 -3.94 10.35 19.61
N ALA A 454 -4.27 9.93 20.84
CA ALA A 454 -5.40 10.44 21.58
C ALA A 454 -5.31 11.95 21.90
N ARG A 455 -4.09 12.52 21.86
CA ARG A 455 -3.81 13.95 22.13
C ARG A 455 -3.80 14.81 20.87
N VAL A 456 -4.08 14.25 19.70
CA VAL A 456 -4.06 15.05 18.46
C VAL A 456 -5.30 15.94 18.39
N HIS A 457 -5.08 17.24 18.29
CA HIS A 457 -6.17 18.18 18.05
C HIS A 457 -6.50 18.26 16.57
N VAL A 458 -7.71 17.84 16.20
CA VAL A 458 -8.18 17.86 14.81
C VAL A 458 -9.10 19.04 14.59
N SER A 459 -8.69 19.98 13.73
CA SER A 459 -9.56 21.06 13.27
C SER A 459 -10.72 20.47 12.43
N PRO A 460 -11.96 21.02 12.55
CA PRO A 460 -13.10 20.57 11.75
C PRO A 460 -12.90 20.62 10.23
N ASP A 461 -11.95 21.42 9.77
CA ASP A 461 -11.64 21.59 8.35
C ASP A 461 -10.44 20.73 7.87
N ASP A 462 -9.74 20.05 8.79
CA ASP A 462 -8.62 19.17 8.45
C ASP A 462 -9.08 17.72 8.29
N ASP A 463 -9.69 17.44 7.15
CA ASP A 463 -10.18 16.09 6.83
C ASP A 463 -9.08 15.04 6.73
N GLU A 464 -7.88 15.42 6.27
CA GLU A 464 -6.76 14.50 6.19
C GLU A 464 -6.23 14.11 7.57
N LEU A 465 -6.07 15.06 8.48
CA LEU A 465 -5.65 14.77 9.85
C LEU A 465 -6.71 13.92 10.57
N ARG A 466 -7.99 14.20 10.36
CA ARG A 466 -9.09 13.38 10.89
C ARG A 466 -8.97 11.93 10.41
N ASN A 467 -8.66 11.72 9.14
CA ASN A 467 -8.47 10.38 8.58
C ASN A 467 -7.22 9.69 9.14
N LEU A 468 -6.10 10.42 9.22
CA LEU A 468 -4.86 9.90 9.80
C LEU A 468 -5.04 9.46 11.27
N VAL A 469 -5.74 10.25 12.10
CA VAL A 469 -6.05 9.88 13.49
C VAL A 469 -6.86 8.59 13.54
N SER A 470 -7.95 8.49 12.75
CA SER A 470 -8.78 7.27 12.74
C SER A 470 -8.00 6.01 12.33
N VAL A 471 -7.09 6.14 11.35
CA VAL A 471 -6.27 5.00 10.90
C VAL A 471 -5.14 4.70 11.90
N ALA A 472 -4.57 5.73 12.54
CA ALA A 472 -3.56 5.57 13.60
C ALA A 472 -4.13 4.81 14.80
N GLU A 473 -5.32 5.19 15.28
CA GLU A 473 -6.02 4.48 16.34
C GLU A 473 -6.22 3.01 15.99
N ALA A 474 -6.73 2.73 14.79
CA ALA A 474 -6.95 1.35 14.32
C ALA A 474 -5.64 0.55 14.24
N LEU A 475 -4.56 1.15 13.72
CA LEU A 475 -3.25 0.50 13.61
C LEU A 475 -2.67 0.18 14.99
N VAL A 476 -2.68 1.14 15.91
CA VAL A 476 -2.10 0.97 17.25
C VAL A 476 -2.90 -0.06 18.04
N GLN A 477 -4.22 0.01 18.04
CA GLN A 477 -5.10 -0.96 18.69
C GLN A 477 -4.90 -2.39 18.15
N ALA A 478 -4.81 -2.55 16.82
CA ALA A 478 -4.53 -3.86 16.21
C ALA A 478 -3.12 -4.37 16.58
N ALA A 479 -2.12 -3.46 16.64
CA ALA A 479 -0.76 -3.81 17.04
C ALA A 479 -0.64 -4.22 18.51
N ILE A 480 -1.38 -3.58 19.42
CA ILE A 480 -1.48 -3.98 20.83
C ILE A 480 -2.13 -5.37 20.94
N ALA A 481 -3.22 -5.60 20.21
CA ALA A 481 -3.95 -6.84 20.27
C ALA A 481 -3.20 -8.05 19.70
N ARG A 482 -2.15 -7.84 18.88
CA ARG A 482 -1.33 -8.91 18.30
C ARG A 482 -0.07 -9.13 19.14
N GLU A 483 -0.12 -10.09 20.05
CA GLU A 483 0.98 -10.43 20.95
C GLU A 483 1.90 -11.51 20.32
N GLU A 484 2.42 -11.25 19.13
CA GLU A 484 3.39 -12.07 18.41
C GLU A 484 4.29 -11.20 17.52
N SER A 485 5.29 -11.79 16.90
CA SER A 485 6.05 -11.20 15.79
C SER A 485 5.78 -11.95 14.49
N ARG A 486 5.23 -11.25 13.48
CA ARG A 486 4.87 -11.81 12.18
C ARG A 486 5.01 -10.78 11.07
N GLY A 487 5.82 -11.08 10.04
CA GLY A 487 5.99 -10.21 8.88
C GLY A 487 6.38 -8.77 9.27
N ALA A 488 5.59 -7.81 8.85
CA ALA A 488 5.84 -6.38 9.11
C ALA A 488 5.51 -5.94 10.56
N HIS A 489 4.90 -6.81 11.38
CA HIS A 489 4.66 -6.56 12.80
C HIS A 489 5.69 -7.29 13.64
N ALA A 490 6.55 -6.55 14.36
CA ALA A 490 7.59 -7.12 15.19
C ALA A 490 7.54 -6.56 16.63
N ARG A 491 7.27 -7.45 17.58
CA ARG A 491 7.17 -7.18 19.01
C ARG A 491 8.43 -7.66 19.72
N VAL A 492 9.18 -6.76 20.37
CA VAL A 492 10.39 -7.16 21.11
C VAL A 492 10.07 -7.93 22.39
N ASP A 493 8.87 -7.72 22.94
CA ASP A 493 8.32 -8.41 24.11
C ASP A 493 7.62 -9.74 23.74
N PHE A 494 7.19 -9.93 22.47
CA PHE A 494 6.66 -11.15 21.90
C PHE A 494 7.42 -11.50 20.61
N PRO A 495 8.70 -11.91 20.67
CA PRO A 495 9.57 -12.02 19.49
C PRO A 495 9.21 -13.19 18.58
N ASP A 496 8.52 -14.20 19.09
CA ASP A 496 8.17 -15.40 18.36
C ASP A 496 6.84 -15.27 17.64
N ARG A 497 6.69 -16.04 16.56
CA ARG A 497 5.42 -16.22 15.85
C ARG A 497 4.57 -17.22 16.60
N ASP A 498 3.28 -16.93 16.74
CA ASP A 498 2.30 -17.83 17.37
C ASP A 498 1.18 -18.19 16.38
N ASP A 499 1.28 -19.37 15.77
CA ASP A 499 0.25 -19.90 14.87
C ASP A 499 -0.96 -20.47 15.60
N GLY A 500 -0.89 -20.68 16.93
CA GLY A 500 -1.99 -21.18 17.74
C GLY A 500 -3.07 -20.12 17.94
N ASP A 501 -2.65 -18.96 18.41
CA ASP A 501 -3.56 -17.88 18.80
C ASP A 501 -3.66 -16.76 17.76
N PHE A 502 -2.60 -16.53 16.96
CA PHE A 502 -2.54 -15.36 16.06
C PHE A 502 -2.49 -15.67 14.56
N ARG A 503 -2.69 -16.92 14.13
CA ARG A 503 -2.92 -17.20 12.70
C ARG A 503 -4.33 -16.78 12.28
N LEU A 504 -4.66 -15.54 12.54
CA LEU A 504 -5.97 -14.92 12.30
C LEU A 504 -5.80 -13.45 11.89
N ARG A 505 -6.85 -12.86 11.32
CA ARG A 505 -6.92 -11.43 11.06
C ARG A 505 -7.44 -10.68 12.28
N ILE A 506 -6.80 -9.56 12.60
CA ILE A 506 -7.35 -8.60 13.57
C ILE A 506 -8.26 -7.64 12.80
N VAL A 507 -9.53 -7.63 13.18
CA VAL A 507 -10.56 -6.80 12.55
C VAL A 507 -10.90 -5.64 13.45
N VAL A 508 -10.88 -4.44 12.89
CA VAL A 508 -11.23 -3.20 13.57
C VAL A 508 -12.53 -2.65 12.97
N ARG A 509 -13.41 -2.14 13.83
CA ARG A 509 -14.63 -1.41 13.44
C ARG A 509 -14.72 -0.11 14.21
N GLY A 510 -15.20 0.94 13.56
CA GLY A 510 -15.43 2.24 14.19
C GLY A 510 -16.82 2.35 14.80
#